data_61929d222ccd7b09dd6f990f95cb99d8
#
_entry.id   61929d222ccd7b09dd6f990f95cb99d8
#
_cell.length_a   1.000
_cell.length_b   1.000
_cell.length_c   1.000
_cell.angle_alpha   90.00
_cell.angle_beta   90.00
_cell.angle_gamma   90.00
#
_symmetry.space_group_name_H-M   'P 1'
#
loop_
_entity.id
_entity.type
_entity.pdbx_description
1 polymer ?
#
loop_
_entity_poly.entity_id
_entity_poly.type
_entity_poly.pdbx_seq_one_letter_code
_entity_poly.pdbx_strand_id
1 'polypeptide(L)'
;NVRSSNTGTEIATEDVQYDVFVSHAWEDKESFADEFVKELNKLNLRVWYDTSQIKWGDSMRAKIDEGLKKSKFGVVVLSPDYIKEGKYWTKAELDGLFQLESVNGKTLLPVWHNLTKKEVMEYSPIIASRLAMMTASMTPSEIAEELAKLLAIDIVSVAG
;
A
#
# COMPACT_ATOMS: atom_id res chain seq x y z
N ASN A 1 31.35 7.37 17.03
CA ASN A 1 31.10 7.18 16.59
C ASN A 1 30.93 7.13 15.84
N VAL A 2 31.03 7.28 15.81
CA VAL A 2 30.67 7.40 15.08
C VAL A 2 30.15 7.07 14.40
N ARG A 3 29.66 6.92 14.28
CA ARG A 3 28.88 6.64 13.66
C ARG A 3 28.05 7.28 13.60
N SER A 4 28.00 7.85 14.03
CA SER A 4 27.01 8.39 14.06
C SER A 4 26.73 9.27 13.21
N SER A 5 27.05 9.78 12.96
CA SER A 5 26.66 10.58 12.26
C SER A 5 26.39 10.47 10.98
N ASN A 6 26.46 10.18 10.64
CA ASN A 6 26.08 10.07 9.72
C ASN A 6 25.35 9.81 9.10
N THR A 7 25.23 10.15 9.10
CA THR A 7 24.50 9.51 8.98
C THR A 7 23.05 9.44 8.67
N GLY A 8 22.24 10.42 8.66
CA GLY A 8 20.80 10.37 8.46
C GLY A 8 20.35 9.72 7.18
N THR A 9 20.90 10.11 6.07
CA THR A 9 20.56 9.58 4.77
C THR A 9 20.89 8.09 4.67
N GLU A 10 22.04 7.74 5.17
CA GLU A 10 22.48 6.35 5.15
C GLU A 10 21.57 5.47 5.99
N ILE A 11 21.16 6.01 7.16
CA ILE A 11 20.27 5.29 8.06
C ILE A 11 18.94 5.04 7.37
N ALA A 12 18.39 6.03 6.68
CA ALA A 12 17.12 5.89 5.98
C ALA A 12 17.18 4.80 4.91
N THR A 13 18.29 4.73 4.17
CA THR A 13 18.48 3.72 3.15
C THR A 13 18.59 2.34 3.76
N GLU A 14 19.27 2.21 4.89
CA GLU A 14 19.46 0.94 5.55
C GLU A 14 18.18 0.41 6.18
N ASP A 15 17.22 1.30 6.48
CA ASP A 15 15.97 0.89 7.09
C ASP A 15 15.03 0.18 6.10
N VAL A 16 15.27 0.29 4.80
CA VAL A 16 14.43 -0.38 3.81
C VAL A 16 14.73 -1.86 3.79
N GLN A 17 13.77 -2.64 4.27
CA GLN A 17 13.90 -4.10 4.41
C GLN A 17 12.96 -4.85 3.50
N TYR A 18 11.95 -4.19 2.96
CA TYR A 18 10.89 -4.82 2.18
C TYR A 18 10.74 -4.12 0.84
N ASP A 19 10.23 -4.86 -0.14
CA ASP A 19 9.92 -4.29 -1.44
C ASP A 19 8.57 -3.59 -1.44
N VAL A 20 7.59 -4.19 -0.75
CA VAL A 20 6.23 -3.67 -0.74
C VAL A 20 5.60 -3.85 0.63
N PHE A 21 4.82 -2.84 1.03
CA PHE A 21 3.98 -2.87 2.22
C PHE A 21 2.53 -2.97 1.76
N VAL A 22 1.75 -3.83 2.40
CA VAL A 22 0.33 -4.02 2.06
C VAL A 22 -0.54 -3.58 3.23
N SER A 23 -1.34 -2.53 3.01
CA SER A 23 -2.33 -2.07 3.99
C SER A 23 -3.70 -2.60 3.58
N HIS A 24 -4.40 -3.21 4.52
CA HIS A 24 -5.70 -3.83 4.24
C HIS A 24 -6.58 -3.75 5.47
N ALA A 25 -7.90 -3.88 5.26
CA ALA A 25 -8.82 -4.06 6.36
C ALA A 25 -8.67 -5.48 6.88
N TRP A 26 -8.80 -5.65 8.20
CA TRP A 26 -8.69 -6.98 8.80
C TRP A 26 -9.72 -7.95 8.20
N GLU A 27 -10.88 -7.43 7.83
CA GLU A 27 -11.95 -8.23 7.23
C GLU A 27 -11.60 -8.80 5.86
N ASP A 28 -10.65 -8.20 5.17
CA ASP A 28 -10.25 -8.64 3.83
C ASP A 28 -9.06 -9.59 3.84
N LYS A 29 -8.58 -9.96 5.02
CA LYS A 29 -7.40 -10.79 5.16
C LYS A 29 -7.57 -12.13 4.43
N GLU A 30 -8.61 -12.87 4.75
CA GLU A 30 -8.81 -14.21 4.19
C GLU A 30 -9.34 -14.17 2.75
N SER A 31 -10.16 -13.18 2.43
CA SER A 31 -10.80 -13.13 1.12
C SER A 31 -9.86 -12.64 0.02
N PHE A 32 -8.87 -11.85 0.35
CA PHE A 32 -7.99 -11.27 -0.68
C PHE A 32 -6.54 -11.13 -0.23
N ALA A 33 -6.29 -10.49 0.91
CA ALA A 33 -4.93 -10.06 1.25
C ALA A 33 -3.96 -11.23 1.41
N ASP A 34 -4.38 -12.34 2.04
CA ASP A 34 -3.52 -13.50 2.22
C ASP A 34 -3.04 -14.05 0.88
N GLU A 35 -3.95 -14.21 -0.07
CA GLU A 35 -3.59 -14.75 -1.37
C GLU A 35 -2.75 -13.77 -2.17
N PHE A 36 -3.09 -12.50 -2.11
CA PHE A 36 -2.32 -11.47 -2.80
C PHE A 36 -0.87 -11.45 -2.33
N VAL A 37 -0.66 -11.49 -1.01
CA VAL A 37 0.70 -11.52 -0.45
C VAL A 37 1.43 -12.80 -0.86
N LYS A 38 0.73 -13.93 -0.88
CA LYS A 38 1.31 -15.17 -1.34
C LYS A 38 1.80 -15.06 -2.79
N GLU A 39 1.01 -14.44 -3.65
CA GLU A 39 1.41 -14.24 -5.05
C GLU A 39 2.61 -13.31 -5.17
N LEU A 40 2.66 -12.26 -4.35
CA LEU A 40 3.82 -11.37 -4.32
C LEU A 40 5.08 -12.12 -3.90
N ASN A 41 4.97 -12.97 -2.89
CA ASN A 41 6.10 -13.78 -2.41
C ASN A 41 6.59 -14.75 -3.49
N LYS A 42 5.69 -15.31 -4.30
CA LYS A 42 6.07 -16.19 -5.40
C LYS A 42 6.93 -15.47 -6.44
N LEU A 43 6.80 -14.16 -6.54
CA LEU A 43 7.59 -13.33 -7.46
C LEU A 43 8.88 -12.84 -6.79
N ASN A 44 9.24 -13.40 -5.64
CA ASN A 44 10.44 -13.07 -4.88
C ASN A 44 10.43 -11.64 -4.34
N LEU A 45 9.26 -11.06 -4.14
CA LEU A 45 9.15 -9.76 -3.50
C LEU A 45 9.08 -9.95 -1.99
N ARG A 46 9.81 -9.11 -1.27
CA ARG A 46 9.77 -9.11 0.20
C ARG A 46 8.60 -8.21 0.61
N VAL A 47 7.65 -8.80 1.32
CA VAL A 47 6.39 -8.11 1.66
C VAL A 47 6.30 -7.88 3.16
N TRP A 48 6.03 -6.64 3.57
CA TRP A 48 5.62 -6.39 4.94
C TRP A 48 4.10 -6.52 4.98
N TYR A 49 3.65 -7.56 5.68
CA TYR A 49 2.24 -7.89 5.79
C TYR A 49 1.91 -8.06 7.28
N ASP A 50 1.34 -7.02 7.87
CA ASP A 50 0.93 -7.03 9.27
C ASP A 50 -0.51 -7.53 9.33
N THR A 51 -0.71 -8.72 9.90
CA THR A 51 -2.02 -9.34 9.99
C THR A 51 -2.72 -9.04 11.31
N SER A 52 -2.11 -8.23 12.18
CA SER A 52 -2.74 -7.90 13.46
C SER A 52 -3.93 -6.99 13.24
N GLN A 53 -4.98 -7.21 14.04
CA GLN A 53 -6.15 -6.36 14.02
C GLN A 53 -5.82 -5.02 14.66
N ILE A 54 -6.34 -3.93 14.07
CA ILE A 54 -6.14 -2.60 14.66
C ILE A 54 -6.89 -2.54 15.99
N LYS A 55 -6.18 -2.14 17.02
CA LYS A 55 -6.72 -2.05 18.37
C LYS A 55 -7.22 -0.64 18.65
N TRP A 56 -7.95 -0.51 19.72
CA TRP A 56 -8.44 0.78 20.18
C TRP A 56 -7.28 1.75 20.35
N GLY A 57 -7.39 2.89 19.74
CA GLY A 57 -6.34 3.91 19.81
C GLY A 57 -5.28 3.83 18.71
N ASP A 58 -5.26 2.73 17.94
CA ASP A 58 -4.35 2.60 16.81
C ASP A 58 -4.83 3.43 15.63
N SER A 59 -3.90 3.83 14.77
CA SER A 59 -4.21 4.62 13.59
C SER A 59 -3.73 3.87 12.34
N MET A 60 -4.63 3.75 11.35
CA MET A 60 -4.25 3.16 10.07
C MET A 60 -3.20 4.02 9.37
N ARG A 61 -3.28 5.35 9.50
CA ARG A 61 -2.28 6.25 8.93
C ARG A 61 -0.90 5.98 9.54
N ALA A 62 -0.84 5.76 10.84
CA ALA A 62 0.43 5.46 11.50
C ALA A 62 1.01 4.13 11.01
N LYS A 63 0.15 3.14 10.76
CA LYS A 63 0.62 1.86 10.21
C LYS A 63 1.16 2.02 8.80
N ILE A 64 0.53 2.85 7.99
CA ILE A 64 1.02 3.12 6.63
C ILE A 64 2.38 3.83 6.70
N ASP A 65 2.50 4.84 7.57
CA ASP A 65 3.77 5.55 7.70
C ASP A 65 4.88 4.61 8.11
N GLU A 66 4.61 3.72 9.06
CA GLU A 66 5.62 2.76 9.52
C GLU A 66 5.98 1.76 8.42
N GLY A 67 4.98 1.25 7.71
CA GLY A 67 5.22 0.29 6.63
C GLY A 67 6.03 0.89 5.50
N LEU A 68 5.70 2.12 5.10
CA LEU A 68 6.43 2.80 4.03
C LEU A 68 7.86 3.14 4.43
N LYS A 69 8.09 3.40 5.72
CA LYS A 69 9.43 3.68 6.20
C LYS A 69 10.36 2.50 5.93
N LYS A 70 9.85 1.28 5.98
CA LYS A 70 10.64 0.06 5.83
C LYS A 70 10.50 -0.60 4.46
N SER A 71 9.74 -0.01 3.55
CA SER A 71 9.44 -0.61 2.25
C SER A 71 9.77 0.36 1.12
N LYS A 72 9.92 -0.17 -0.10
CA LYS A 72 10.19 0.66 -1.27
C LYS A 72 8.94 1.37 -1.75
N PHE A 73 7.78 0.70 -1.66
CA PHE A 73 6.50 1.34 -1.95
C PHE A 73 5.39 0.60 -1.20
N GLY A 74 4.18 1.14 -1.25
CA GLY A 74 3.05 0.54 -0.55
C GLY A 74 1.84 0.33 -1.45
N VAL A 75 1.02 -0.63 -1.06
CA VAL A 75 -0.26 -0.92 -1.70
C VAL A 75 -1.35 -0.79 -0.64
N VAL A 76 -2.41 -0.08 -0.98
CA VAL A 76 -3.58 0.04 -0.11
C VAL A 76 -4.75 -0.68 -0.75
N VAL A 77 -5.30 -1.65 -0.03
CA VAL A 77 -6.47 -2.42 -0.50
C VAL A 77 -7.72 -1.69 -0.05
N LEU A 78 -8.37 -1.01 -1.00
CA LEU A 78 -9.56 -0.21 -0.73
C LEU A 78 -10.80 -1.07 -0.98
N SER A 79 -11.44 -1.48 0.10
CA SER A 79 -12.62 -2.34 0.08
C SER A 79 -13.75 -1.62 0.82
N PRO A 80 -15.00 -2.14 0.75
CA PRO A 80 -16.08 -1.55 1.53
C PRO A 80 -15.75 -1.42 3.01
N ASP A 81 -15.08 -2.41 3.60
CA ASP A 81 -14.69 -2.35 5.01
C ASP A 81 -13.58 -1.33 5.25
N TYR A 82 -12.63 -1.24 4.34
CA TYR A 82 -11.50 -0.32 4.48
C TYR A 82 -11.94 1.14 4.42
N ILE A 83 -12.88 1.45 3.54
CA ILE A 83 -13.31 2.84 3.32
C ILE A 83 -14.53 3.22 4.16
N LYS A 84 -15.03 2.30 4.99
CA LYS A 84 -16.21 2.58 5.81
C LYS A 84 -15.94 3.78 6.70
N GLU A 85 -16.83 4.77 6.62
CA GLU A 85 -16.66 6.03 7.35
C GLU A 85 -16.53 5.78 8.85
N GLY A 86 -15.47 6.35 9.42
CA GLY A 86 -15.27 6.30 10.87
C GLY A 86 -14.66 5.04 11.41
N LYS A 87 -14.37 4.04 10.55
CA LYS A 87 -13.76 2.80 11.02
C LYS A 87 -12.23 2.90 11.08
N TYR A 88 -11.58 3.04 9.93
CA TYR A 88 -10.14 3.25 9.85
C TYR A 88 -9.81 4.68 9.46
N TRP A 89 -10.70 5.30 8.70
CA TRP A 89 -10.51 6.62 8.12
C TRP A 89 -11.82 7.37 8.12
N THR A 90 -11.73 8.71 8.16
CA THR A 90 -12.80 9.52 7.62
C THR A 90 -12.54 9.67 6.12
N LYS A 91 -13.57 10.03 5.35
CA LYS A 91 -13.42 10.24 3.92
C LYS A 91 -12.39 11.33 3.63
N ALA A 92 -12.43 12.42 4.43
CA ALA A 92 -11.50 13.54 4.26
C ALA A 92 -10.05 13.10 4.47
N GLU A 93 -9.81 12.26 5.46
CA GLU A 93 -8.46 11.76 5.73
C GLU A 93 -7.93 10.91 4.59
N LEU A 94 -8.77 10.01 4.07
CA LEU A 94 -8.35 9.12 3.00
C LEU A 94 -8.16 9.89 1.69
N ASP A 95 -9.07 10.82 1.38
CA ASP A 95 -8.91 11.69 0.23
C ASP A 95 -7.62 12.49 0.32
N GLY A 96 -7.34 13.02 1.52
CA GLY A 96 -6.12 13.80 1.74
C GLY A 96 -4.85 12.98 1.51
N LEU A 97 -4.86 11.72 1.94
CA LEU A 97 -3.73 10.84 1.72
C LEU A 97 -3.43 10.67 0.23
N PHE A 98 -4.47 10.43 -0.57
CA PHE A 98 -4.30 10.18 -1.99
C PHE A 98 -4.18 11.44 -2.84
N GLN A 99 -4.33 12.63 -2.25
CA GLN A 99 -3.97 13.87 -2.92
C GLN A 99 -2.48 14.11 -2.93
N LEU A 100 -1.74 13.45 -2.04
CA LEU A 100 -0.30 13.57 -2.00
C LEU A 100 0.33 12.86 -3.18
N GLU A 101 1.34 13.48 -3.78
CA GLU A 101 2.07 12.86 -4.87
C GLU A 101 2.85 11.64 -4.38
N SER A 102 3.38 11.75 -3.17
CA SER A 102 4.05 10.64 -2.50
C SER A 102 3.83 10.75 -1.01
N VAL A 103 3.97 9.63 -0.30
CA VAL A 103 3.83 9.58 1.15
C VAL A 103 5.19 9.19 1.70
N ASN A 104 5.79 10.07 2.50
CA ASN A 104 7.14 9.85 3.03
C ASN A 104 8.16 9.57 1.91
N GLY A 105 7.98 10.23 0.76
CA GLY A 105 8.85 10.07 -0.38
C GLY A 105 8.64 8.78 -1.16
N LYS A 106 7.61 8.01 -0.85
CA LYS A 106 7.34 6.71 -1.46
C LYS A 106 6.00 6.70 -2.16
N THR A 107 5.87 5.86 -3.18
CA THR A 107 4.63 5.71 -3.92
C THR A 107 3.67 4.82 -3.16
N LEU A 108 2.40 5.22 -3.13
CA LEU A 108 1.32 4.44 -2.51
C LEU A 108 0.29 4.16 -3.61
N LEU A 109 0.07 2.87 -3.88
CA LEU A 109 -0.78 2.44 -4.99
C LEU A 109 -2.10 1.85 -4.47
N PRO A 110 -3.24 2.28 -5.01
CA PRO A 110 -4.53 1.73 -4.58
C PRO A 110 -4.91 0.48 -5.39
N VAL A 111 -5.52 -0.47 -4.69
CA VAL A 111 -6.18 -1.62 -5.31
C VAL A 111 -7.61 -1.62 -4.80
N TRP A 112 -8.57 -1.53 -5.72
CA TRP A 112 -9.98 -1.56 -5.34
C TRP A 112 -10.47 -3.01 -5.27
N HIS A 113 -11.06 -3.37 -4.13
CA HIS A 113 -11.51 -4.74 -3.87
C HIS A 113 -12.99 -4.76 -3.51
N ASN A 114 -13.76 -5.59 -4.22
CA ASN A 114 -15.21 -5.76 -4.01
C ASN A 114 -16.00 -4.46 -4.18
N LEU A 115 -15.54 -3.61 -5.10
CA LEU A 115 -16.20 -2.35 -5.42
C LEU A 115 -16.30 -2.24 -6.93
N THR A 116 -17.46 -1.78 -7.41
CA THR A 116 -17.62 -1.51 -8.84
C THR A 116 -16.99 -0.17 -9.18
N LYS A 117 -16.70 0.03 -10.46
CA LYS A 117 -16.15 1.31 -10.91
C LYS A 117 -17.08 2.46 -10.53
N LYS A 118 -18.39 2.25 -10.65
CA LYS A 118 -19.38 3.26 -10.27
C LYS A 118 -19.27 3.60 -8.79
N GLU A 119 -19.15 2.58 -7.93
CA GLU A 119 -19.03 2.81 -6.50
C GLU A 119 -17.76 3.57 -6.16
N VAL A 120 -16.66 3.25 -6.84
CA VAL A 120 -15.39 3.95 -6.64
C VAL A 120 -15.54 5.42 -6.99
N MET A 121 -16.14 5.71 -8.14
CA MET A 121 -16.34 7.09 -8.59
C MET A 121 -17.27 7.86 -7.66
N GLU A 122 -18.30 7.21 -7.15
CA GLU A 122 -19.24 7.83 -6.23
C GLU A 122 -18.60 8.11 -4.88
N TYR A 123 -17.72 7.21 -4.44
CA TYR A 123 -17.06 7.40 -3.15
C TYR A 123 -16.06 8.56 -3.19
N SER A 124 -15.16 8.56 -4.17
CA SER A 124 -14.12 9.58 -4.24
C SER A 124 -13.59 9.75 -5.66
N PRO A 125 -14.04 10.79 -6.36
CA PRO A 125 -13.45 11.11 -7.66
C PRO A 125 -11.93 11.36 -7.57
N ILE A 126 -11.47 11.88 -6.44
CA ILE A 126 -10.04 12.14 -6.23
C ILE A 126 -9.26 10.83 -6.28
N ILE A 127 -9.67 9.84 -5.50
CA ILE A 127 -8.97 8.56 -5.47
C ILE A 127 -9.19 7.80 -6.77
N ALA A 128 -10.40 7.90 -7.34
CA ALA A 128 -10.72 7.21 -8.58
C ALA A 128 -9.87 7.70 -9.76
N SER A 129 -9.34 8.92 -9.68
CA SER A 129 -8.48 9.45 -10.73
C SER A 129 -7.07 8.87 -10.70
N ARG A 130 -6.68 8.20 -9.61
CA ARG A 130 -5.36 7.59 -9.49
C ARG A 130 -5.33 6.29 -10.29
N LEU A 131 -4.14 5.99 -10.82
CA LEU A 131 -3.94 4.68 -11.45
C LEU A 131 -4.14 3.60 -10.40
N ALA A 132 -5.08 2.70 -10.67
CA ALA A 132 -5.43 1.67 -9.72
C ALA A 132 -5.78 0.37 -10.44
N MET A 133 -5.64 -0.73 -9.71
CA MET A 133 -6.05 -2.03 -10.19
C MET A 133 -7.29 -2.45 -9.42
N MET A 134 -8.10 -3.32 -10.04
CA MET A 134 -9.38 -3.72 -9.45
C MET A 134 -9.51 -5.23 -9.45
N THR A 135 -9.94 -5.79 -8.31
CA THR A 135 -10.15 -7.23 -8.22
C THR A 135 -11.37 -7.68 -9.04
N ALA A 136 -12.21 -6.74 -9.46
CA ALA A 136 -13.34 -7.06 -10.36
C ALA A 136 -12.87 -7.55 -11.72
N SER A 137 -11.70 -7.13 -12.17
CA SER A 137 -11.18 -7.48 -13.49
C SER A 137 -9.83 -8.18 -13.46
N MET A 138 -9.20 -8.31 -12.31
CA MET A 138 -7.86 -8.90 -12.19
C MET A 138 -7.80 -9.84 -11.00
N THR A 139 -7.13 -10.97 -11.19
CA THR A 139 -6.88 -11.92 -10.11
C THR A 139 -5.73 -11.41 -9.22
N PRO A 140 -5.60 -11.93 -7.99
CA PRO A 140 -4.45 -11.56 -7.15
C PRO A 140 -3.10 -11.78 -7.85
N SER A 141 -2.98 -12.86 -8.62
CA SER A 141 -1.76 -13.15 -9.37
C SER A 141 -1.47 -12.08 -10.42
N GLU A 142 -2.51 -11.66 -11.15
CA GLU A 142 -2.35 -10.62 -12.17
C GLU A 142 -1.97 -9.29 -11.56
N ILE A 143 -2.58 -8.93 -10.44
CA ILE A 143 -2.24 -7.69 -9.74
C ILE A 143 -0.80 -7.75 -9.27
N ALA A 144 -0.39 -8.88 -8.70
CA ALA A 144 0.99 -9.05 -8.24
C ALA A 144 2.00 -8.89 -9.37
N GLU A 145 1.70 -9.45 -10.54
CA GLU A 145 2.57 -9.35 -11.69
C GLU A 145 2.71 -7.91 -12.18
N GLU A 146 1.60 -7.16 -12.19
CA GLU A 146 1.65 -5.76 -12.59
C GLU A 146 2.48 -4.92 -11.62
N LEU A 147 2.35 -5.20 -10.33
CA LEU A 147 3.16 -4.50 -9.33
C LEU A 147 4.63 -4.81 -9.47
N ALA A 148 4.96 -6.07 -9.76
CA ALA A 148 6.35 -6.46 -9.99
C ALA A 148 6.93 -5.73 -11.19
N LYS A 149 6.15 -5.55 -12.25
CA LYS A 149 6.58 -4.80 -13.42
C LYS A 149 6.84 -3.34 -13.08
N LEU A 150 5.96 -2.73 -12.31
CA LEU A 150 6.12 -1.34 -11.90
C LEU A 150 7.39 -1.15 -11.07
N LEU A 151 7.66 -2.08 -10.16
CA LEU A 151 8.86 -2.03 -9.34
C LEU A 151 10.11 -2.20 -10.19
N ALA A 152 10.08 -3.09 -11.17
CA ALA A 152 11.21 -3.30 -12.07
C ALA A 152 11.49 -2.05 -12.91
N ILE A 153 10.45 -1.37 -13.36
CA ILE A 153 10.60 -0.12 -14.13
C ILE A 153 11.26 0.94 -13.25
N ASP A 154 10.82 1.06 -11.99
CA ASP A 154 11.42 2.03 -11.08
C ASP A 154 12.90 1.74 -10.85
N ILE A 155 13.26 0.48 -10.67
CA ILE A 155 14.66 0.08 -10.48
C ILE A 155 15.49 0.43 -11.72
N VAL A 156 14.97 0.14 -12.91
CA VAL A 156 15.64 0.44 -14.16
C VAL A 156 15.82 1.96 -14.33
N SER A 157 14.78 2.72 -13.99
CA SER A 157 14.85 4.18 -14.08
C SER A 157 15.92 4.75 -13.16
N VAL A 158 16.03 4.20 -11.96
CA VAL A 158 17.04 4.64 -10.99
C VAL A 158 18.44 4.24 -11.46
N ALA A 159 18.57 3.04 -12.00
CA ALA A 159 19.86 2.54 -12.47
C ALA A 159 20.31 3.23 -13.75
N GLY A 160 19.33 3.58 -14.59
CA GLY A 160 19.63 4.24 -15.85
C GLY A 160 19.82 5.72 -15.69
#